data_5490116c2650fbfcb4d4fb98e40226f5
#
_entry.id   5490116c2650fbfcb4d4fb98e40226f5
#
_cell.length_a   1.000
_cell.length_b   1.000
_cell.length_c   1.000
_cell.angle_alpha   90.00
_cell.angle_beta   90.00
_cell.angle_gamma   90.00
#
_symmetry.space_group_name_H-M   'P 1'
#
loop_
_entity.id
_entity.type
_entity.pdbx_description
1 polymer ?
#
loop_
_entity_poly.entity_id
_entity_poly.type
_entity_poly.pdbx_seq_one_letter_code
_entity_poly.pdbx_strand_id
1 'polypeptide(L)'
;MFPVFKIFKITFFLLMINFSCSQNDEQSMPSGLFYQSTDFDNIDREYILYIPTSYDENGSFPIVFNLHGGDMTARQQMENVSDMRSLADTESFILVYPQSTIDDNGVPIWNLGGENSKATEIDDVGYISHLIDEISNFYSTDLDRIYVTGFSNGGYLSFEIACKLSNRIAAFASVAGHMFIDTFNDCSPSHPTPFISINGTEDNYQGIGFYYLSVENSNNYWINFNNNDETPIITNIEDINSSDGSTVEYYSWKNGNNGVEVDHYKVIGGGHYYPKINYENSKENGDIDSDQLIWEFFSRFDINGLR
;
A
#
# COMPACT_ATOMS: atom_id res chain seq x y z
N MET A 1 -43.42 3.62 75.17
CA MET A 1 -43.44 4.16 73.80
C MET A 1 -42.48 3.31 72.93
N PHE A 2 -43.02 2.23 72.35
CA PHE A 2 -42.23 1.27 71.61
C PHE A 2 -42.61 1.38 70.10
N PRO A 3 -41.66 1.41 69.17
CA PRO A 3 -41.99 1.49 67.75
C PRO A 3 -42.32 0.10 67.15
N VAL A 4 -43.38 0.10 66.38
CA VAL A 4 -43.90 -1.08 65.65
C VAL A 4 -43.02 -1.36 64.48
N PHE A 5 -42.40 -2.56 64.39
CA PHE A 5 -41.72 -3.06 63.25
C PHE A 5 -42.73 -3.58 62.22
N LYS A 6 -42.76 -2.95 61.02
CA LYS A 6 -43.50 -3.48 59.86
C LYS A 6 -42.59 -4.52 59.17
N ILE A 7 -43.12 -5.76 59.15
CA ILE A 7 -42.51 -6.86 58.38
C ILE A 7 -42.91 -6.70 56.90
N PHE A 8 -41.90 -6.42 56.07
CA PHE A 8 -42.07 -6.46 54.60
C PHE A 8 -41.88 -7.90 54.11
N LYS A 9 -42.97 -8.51 53.58
CA LYS A 9 -42.89 -9.76 52.86
C LYS A 9 -42.26 -9.53 51.46
N ILE A 10 -41.00 -9.97 51.27
CA ILE A 10 -40.38 -10.04 49.95
C ILE A 10 -40.86 -11.30 49.26
N THR A 11 -41.70 -11.13 48.22
CA THR A 11 -42.12 -12.21 47.31
C THR A 11 -41.00 -12.37 46.26
N PHE A 12 -40.30 -13.51 46.34
CA PHE A 12 -39.27 -13.89 45.41
C PHE A 12 -39.94 -14.36 44.11
N PHE A 13 -39.89 -13.54 43.07
CA PHE A 13 -40.34 -13.94 41.73
C PHE A 13 -39.19 -14.68 41.06
N LEU A 14 -39.30 -16.01 40.97
CA LEU A 14 -38.34 -16.84 40.27
C LEU A 14 -38.54 -16.65 38.77
N LEU A 15 -37.70 -15.80 38.17
CA LEU A 15 -37.64 -15.63 36.72
C LEU A 15 -36.93 -16.86 36.15
N MET A 16 -37.65 -17.80 35.58
CA MET A 16 -37.03 -18.86 34.77
C MET A 16 -36.52 -18.22 33.47
N ILE A 17 -35.21 -17.96 33.44
CA ILE A 17 -34.50 -17.61 32.19
C ILE A 17 -34.39 -18.92 31.41
N ASN A 18 -35.21 -19.07 30.39
CA ASN A 18 -35.01 -20.08 29.35
C ASN A 18 -33.75 -19.69 28.60
N PHE A 19 -32.64 -20.36 28.83
CA PHE A 19 -31.48 -20.35 27.92
C PHE A 19 -31.90 -21.04 26.63
N SER A 20 -32.42 -20.28 25.70
CA SER A 20 -32.43 -20.68 24.29
C SER A 20 -30.99 -20.71 23.85
N CYS A 21 -30.49 -21.88 23.52
CA CYS A 21 -29.23 -22.05 22.82
C CYS A 21 -29.43 -21.41 21.44
N SER A 22 -29.07 -20.12 21.30
CA SER A 22 -28.95 -19.54 19.97
C SER A 22 -27.76 -20.24 19.32
N GLN A 23 -27.99 -20.85 18.19
CA GLN A 23 -26.93 -21.19 17.25
C GLN A 23 -26.04 -19.93 17.15
N ASN A 24 -24.75 -20.10 17.32
CA ASN A 24 -23.78 -19.08 16.92
C ASN A 24 -23.99 -18.93 15.41
N ASP A 25 -24.73 -17.92 15.00
CA ASP A 25 -24.53 -17.32 13.70
C ASP A 25 -23.08 -16.82 13.78
N GLU A 26 -22.15 -17.54 13.19
CA GLU A 26 -20.82 -17.05 12.85
C GLU A 26 -21.07 -15.82 11.98
N GLN A 27 -20.95 -14.65 12.59
CA GLN A 27 -21.19 -13.39 11.93
C GLN A 27 -19.98 -13.19 11.02
N SER A 28 -20.15 -13.58 9.74
CA SER A 28 -19.12 -13.35 8.72
C SER A 28 -18.72 -11.89 8.75
N MET A 29 -17.42 -11.63 8.72
CA MET A 29 -16.90 -10.27 8.68
C MET A 29 -17.41 -9.59 7.40
N PRO A 30 -18.00 -8.39 7.50
CA PRO A 30 -18.65 -7.76 6.36
C PRO A 30 -17.63 -7.33 5.31
N SER A 31 -17.98 -7.46 4.02
CA SER A 31 -17.30 -6.79 2.92
C SER A 31 -17.66 -5.30 2.90
N GLY A 32 -16.80 -4.47 2.30
CA GLY A 32 -17.05 -3.04 2.13
C GLY A 32 -15.93 -2.13 2.61
N LEU A 33 -16.25 -0.85 2.76
CA LEU A 33 -15.33 0.22 3.12
C LEU A 33 -15.45 0.56 4.61
N PHE A 34 -14.33 0.53 5.33
CA PHE A 34 -14.23 0.78 6.76
C PHE A 34 -13.17 1.86 7.04
N TYR A 35 -13.52 2.84 7.87
CA TYR A 35 -12.58 3.81 8.43
C TYR A 35 -12.22 3.33 9.82
N GLN A 36 -10.95 3.05 10.04
CA GLN A 36 -10.42 2.40 11.24
C GLN A 36 -9.32 3.24 11.87
N SER A 37 -9.07 3.00 13.14
CA SER A 37 -7.86 3.47 13.81
C SER A 37 -7.30 2.39 14.73
N THR A 38 -6.00 2.46 14.98
CA THR A 38 -5.26 1.57 15.89
C THR A 38 -4.22 2.35 16.65
N ASP A 39 -3.95 1.92 17.88
CA ASP A 39 -2.82 2.48 18.66
C ASP A 39 -1.52 1.81 18.19
N PHE A 40 -0.59 2.62 17.72
CA PHE A 40 0.76 2.18 17.41
C PHE A 40 1.76 3.20 17.97
N ASP A 41 2.67 2.75 18.83
CA ASP A 41 3.64 3.60 19.56
C ASP A 41 2.99 4.73 20.38
N ASN A 42 1.83 4.48 20.99
CA ASN A 42 0.98 5.46 21.71
C ASN A 42 0.49 6.62 20.82
N ILE A 43 0.40 6.38 19.52
CA ILE A 43 -0.19 7.28 18.54
C ILE A 43 -1.42 6.60 17.98
N ASP A 44 -2.57 7.29 17.98
CA ASP A 44 -3.77 6.82 17.29
C ASP A 44 -3.56 7.01 15.78
N ARG A 45 -3.39 5.90 15.06
CA ARG A 45 -3.08 5.87 13.63
C ARG A 45 -4.32 5.43 12.85
N GLU A 46 -4.72 6.24 11.88
CA GLU A 46 -5.91 5.99 11.06
C GLU A 46 -5.56 5.23 9.76
N TYR A 47 -6.49 4.43 9.27
CA TYR A 47 -6.42 3.81 7.95
C TYR A 47 -7.81 3.55 7.37
N ILE A 48 -7.88 3.41 6.06
CA ILE A 48 -9.09 2.98 5.35
C ILE A 48 -8.86 1.55 4.90
N LEU A 49 -9.78 0.67 5.27
CA LEU A 49 -9.77 -0.74 4.92
C LEU A 49 -10.92 -1.02 3.95
N TYR A 50 -10.62 -1.65 2.82
CA TYR A 50 -11.62 -2.15 1.90
C TYR A 50 -11.52 -3.66 1.80
N ILE A 51 -12.61 -4.33 2.15
CA ILE A 51 -12.78 -5.78 2.04
C ILE A 51 -13.59 -6.04 0.78
N PRO A 52 -13.05 -6.81 -0.20
CA PRO A 52 -13.71 -7.03 -1.47
C PRO A 52 -15.06 -7.75 -1.29
N THR A 53 -15.98 -7.52 -2.21
CA THR A 53 -17.30 -8.18 -2.21
C THR A 53 -17.22 -9.70 -2.38
N SER A 54 -16.10 -10.18 -2.92
CA SER A 54 -15.79 -11.61 -3.07
C SER A 54 -15.19 -12.25 -1.81
N TYR A 55 -15.04 -11.47 -0.71
CA TYR A 55 -14.41 -11.99 0.51
C TYR A 55 -15.16 -13.18 1.10
N ASP A 56 -14.41 -14.23 1.42
CA ASP A 56 -14.87 -15.44 2.10
C ASP A 56 -13.86 -15.77 3.22
N GLU A 57 -14.33 -15.93 4.44
CA GLU A 57 -13.50 -16.26 5.61
C GLU A 57 -12.74 -17.58 5.48
N ASN A 58 -13.18 -18.48 4.59
CA ASN A 58 -12.49 -19.73 4.25
C ASN A 58 -11.49 -19.57 3.09
N GLY A 59 -11.42 -18.36 2.51
CA GLY A 59 -10.49 -18.01 1.45
C GLY A 59 -9.09 -17.67 1.94
N SER A 60 -8.28 -17.11 1.04
CA SER A 60 -6.94 -16.60 1.34
C SER A 60 -6.68 -15.39 0.44
N PHE A 61 -6.71 -14.20 1.01
CA PHE A 61 -6.74 -12.94 0.27
C PHE A 61 -5.42 -12.19 0.37
N PRO A 62 -4.80 -11.82 -0.74
CA PRO A 62 -3.67 -10.89 -0.74
C PRO A 62 -4.01 -9.57 -0.06
N ILE A 63 -3.01 -8.87 0.47
CA ILE A 63 -3.16 -7.51 0.98
C ILE A 63 -2.39 -6.55 0.08
N VAL A 64 -3.01 -5.45 -0.31
CA VAL A 64 -2.36 -4.34 -1.02
C VAL A 64 -2.42 -3.09 -0.15
N PHE A 65 -1.28 -2.59 0.25
CA PHE A 65 -1.13 -1.27 0.88
C PHE A 65 -0.91 -0.21 -0.19
N ASN A 66 -1.73 0.84 -0.18
CA ASN A 66 -1.67 1.94 -1.14
C ASN A 66 -1.44 3.26 -0.40
N LEU A 67 -0.21 3.77 -0.50
CA LEU A 67 0.32 4.86 0.32
C LEU A 67 0.13 6.20 -0.38
N HIS A 68 -0.43 7.18 0.34
CA HIS A 68 -0.67 8.53 -0.20
C HIS A 68 0.62 9.35 -0.37
N GLY A 69 0.57 10.35 -1.23
CA GLY A 69 1.63 11.34 -1.41
C GLY A 69 1.75 12.33 -0.23
N GLY A 70 2.83 13.11 -0.20
CA GLY A 70 2.97 14.19 0.76
C GLY A 70 1.86 15.24 0.61
N ASP A 71 1.43 15.87 1.71
CA ASP A 71 0.33 16.84 1.78
C ASP A 71 -1.03 16.25 1.32
N MET A 72 -1.17 14.92 1.44
CA MET A 72 -2.38 14.20 1.08
C MET A 72 -2.88 13.34 2.24
N THR A 73 -4.15 12.97 2.17
CA THR A 73 -4.76 12.01 3.09
C THR A 73 -4.97 10.65 2.41
N ALA A 74 -5.13 9.60 3.22
CA ALA A 74 -5.53 8.27 2.76
C ALA A 74 -6.81 8.33 1.90
N ARG A 75 -7.78 9.18 2.29
CA ARG A 75 -9.01 9.41 1.52
C ARG A 75 -8.74 10.03 0.16
N GLN A 76 -7.87 11.04 0.07
CA GLN A 76 -7.51 11.67 -1.20
C GLN A 76 -6.76 10.70 -2.11
N GLN A 77 -5.89 9.84 -1.56
CA GLN A 77 -5.26 8.76 -2.32
C GLN A 77 -6.32 7.84 -2.92
N MET A 78 -7.25 7.37 -2.11
CA MET A 78 -8.32 6.48 -2.54
C MET A 78 -9.28 7.13 -3.55
N GLU A 79 -9.75 8.35 -3.30
CA GLU A 79 -10.83 8.96 -4.09
C GLU A 79 -10.32 9.69 -5.35
N ASN A 80 -9.09 10.25 -5.31
CA ASN A 80 -8.61 11.18 -6.33
C ASN A 80 -7.38 10.69 -7.10
N VAL A 81 -6.63 9.70 -6.59
CA VAL A 81 -5.36 9.27 -7.20
C VAL A 81 -5.46 7.82 -7.65
N SER A 82 -5.70 6.90 -6.73
CA SER A 82 -5.62 5.45 -6.96
C SER A 82 -6.79 4.75 -6.28
N ASP A 83 -7.93 4.68 -6.98
CA ASP A 83 -9.11 3.95 -6.51
C ASP A 83 -9.08 2.50 -7.01
N MET A 84 -8.42 1.64 -6.26
CA MET A 84 -8.30 0.22 -6.60
C MET A 84 -9.48 -0.63 -6.11
N ARG A 85 -10.58 -0.05 -5.57
CA ARG A 85 -11.69 -0.83 -4.96
C ARG A 85 -12.39 -1.74 -5.95
N SER A 86 -12.69 -1.25 -7.17
CA SER A 86 -13.30 -2.08 -8.22
C SER A 86 -12.37 -3.22 -8.66
N LEU A 87 -11.06 -2.95 -8.69
CA LEU A 87 -10.05 -3.95 -8.99
C LEU A 87 -9.95 -4.98 -7.85
N ALA A 88 -10.03 -4.54 -6.60
CA ALA A 88 -10.07 -5.42 -5.44
C ALA A 88 -11.27 -6.38 -5.48
N ASP A 89 -12.43 -5.91 -5.93
CA ASP A 89 -13.62 -6.76 -6.10
C ASP A 89 -13.44 -7.83 -7.18
N THR A 90 -12.84 -7.47 -8.32
CA THR A 90 -12.66 -8.40 -9.44
C THR A 90 -11.51 -9.39 -9.21
N GLU A 91 -10.46 -8.95 -8.56
CA GLU A 91 -9.21 -9.69 -8.37
C GLU A 91 -9.06 -10.32 -6.97
N SER A 92 -10.02 -10.05 -6.08
CA SER A 92 -10.13 -10.66 -4.75
C SER A 92 -8.91 -10.40 -3.85
N PHE A 93 -8.61 -9.13 -3.56
CA PHE A 93 -7.61 -8.73 -2.59
C PHE A 93 -8.15 -7.71 -1.56
N ILE A 94 -7.59 -7.73 -0.37
CA ILE A 94 -7.87 -6.75 0.69
C ILE A 94 -7.02 -5.50 0.38
N LEU A 95 -7.67 -4.32 0.41
CA LEU A 95 -7.01 -3.06 0.07
C LEU A 95 -6.95 -2.15 1.29
N VAL A 96 -5.78 -1.59 1.56
CA VAL A 96 -5.51 -0.75 2.74
C VAL A 96 -4.93 0.58 2.29
N TYR A 97 -5.53 1.68 2.73
CA TYR A 97 -4.99 3.03 2.59
C TYR A 97 -4.62 3.56 3.98
N PRO A 98 -3.38 3.39 4.42
CA PRO A 98 -2.94 3.91 5.70
C PRO A 98 -2.83 5.44 5.65
N GLN A 99 -3.01 6.10 6.81
CA GLN A 99 -2.79 7.54 6.98
C GLN A 99 -1.43 7.79 7.67
N SER A 100 -0.63 8.68 7.08
CA SER A 100 0.60 9.18 7.72
C SER A 100 0.27 10.03 8.95
N THR A 101 1.26 10.27 9.78
CA THR A 101 1.19 11.36 10.76
C THR A 101 1.31 12.72 10.07
N ILE A 102 1.12 13.78 10.84
CA ILE A 102 1.35 15.16 10.39
C ILE A 102 2.70 15.66 10.92
N ASP A 103 3.39 16.45 10.12
CA ASP A 103 4.62 17.13 10.53
C ASP A 103 4.35 18.33 11.45
N ASP A 104 5.41 19.02 11.88
CA ASP A 104 5.31 20.23 12.74
C ASP A 104 4.54 21.39 12.09
N ASN A 105 4.32 21.36 10.77
CA ASN A 105 3.56 22.37 10.03
C ASN A 105 2.09 21.94 9.84
N GLY A 106 1.69 20.78 10.35
CA GLY A 106 0.35 20.21 10.17
C GLY A 106 0.14 19.53 8.82
N VAL A 107 1.21 19.15 8.12
CA VAL A 107 1.16 18.51 6.79
C VAL A 107 1.27 17.00 6.93
N PRO A 108 0.33 16.21 6.37
CA PRO A 108 0.45 14.76 6.31
C PRO A 108 1.66 14.35 5.47
N ILE A 109 2.59 13.61 6.07
CA ILE A 109 3.81 13.17 5.40
C ILE A 109 4.35 11.89 6.05
N TRP A 110 4.83 10.97 5.23
CA TRP A 110 5.53 9.77 5.68
C TRP A 110 6.97 10.10 6.12
N ASN A 111 7.40 9.49 7.20
CA ASN A 111 8.78 9.53 7.64
C ASN A 111 9.60 8.54 6.80
N LEU A 112 10.57 9.05 6.05
CA LEU A 112 11.47 8.28 5.18
C LEU A 112 12.78 7.89 5.88
N GLY A 113 12.89 8.15 7.19
CA GLY A 113 14.14 7.95 7.91
C GLY A 113 15.20 9.01 7.61
N GLY A 114 16.40 8.82 8.21
CA GLY A 114 17.57 9.68 8.01
C GLY A 114 17.63 10.92 8.93
N GLU A 115 18.84 11.50 9.03
CA GLU A 115 19.12 12.64 9.91
C GLU A 115 18.34 13.92 9.57
N ASN A 116 17.79 13.98 8.36
CA ASN A 116 17.03 15.13 7.85
C ASN A 116 15.51 14.95 7.96
N SER A 117 15.03 13.80 8.44
CA SER A 117 13.63 13.60 8.74
C SER A 117 13.24 14.43 9.96
N LYS A 118 12.30 15.37 9.77
CA LYS A 118 11.77 16.18 10.88
C LYS A 118 10.90 15.37 11.86
N ALA A 119 10.62 14.12 11.52
CA ALA A 119 9.80 13.21 12.30
C ALA A 119 10.59 11.94 12.70
N THR A 120 11.83 12.11 13.18
CA THR A 120 12.76 10.99 13.50
C THR A 120 12.22 9.98 14.52
N GLU A 121 11.16 10.33 15.24
CA GLU A 121 10.52 9.47 16.25
C GLU A 121 9.34 8.66 15.70
N ILE A 122 8.91 8.87 14.44
CA ILE A 122 7.77 8.18 13.84
C ILE A 122 8.27 6.97 13.05
N ASP A 123 7.81 5.79 13.42
CA ASP A 123 8.08 4.52 12.73
C ASP A 123 6.94 4.12 11.79
N ASP A 124 6.92 4.70 10.58
CA ASP A 124 5.91 4.36 9.59
C ASP A 124 6.09 2.94 9.01
N VAL A 125 7.31 2.43 8.96
CA VAL A 125 7.59 1.04 8.54
C VAL A 125 7.03 0.05 9.55
N GLY A 126 7.28 0.28 10.84
CA GLY A 126 6.70 -0.51 11.92
C GLY A 126 5.17 -0.44 11.94
N TYR A 127 4.60 0.74 11.63
CA TYR A 127 3.15 0.89 11.51
C TYR A 127 2.56 0.00 10.40
N ILE A 128 3.17 -0.06 9.22
CA ILE A 128 2.71 -0.97 8.15
C ILE A 128 2.84 -2.44 8.60
N SER A 129 3.94 -2.80 9.28
CA SER A 129 4.10 -4.15 9.85
C SER A 129 3.01 -4.48 10.87
N HIS A 130 2.64 -3.52 11.72
CA HIS A 130 1.55 -3.66 12.70
C HIS A 130 0.19 -3.85 11.99
N LEU A 131 -0.11 -3.08 10.94
CA LEU A 131 -1.35 -3.24 10.18
C LEU A 131 -1.46 -4.61 9.50
N ILE A 132 -0.35 -5.19 9.02
CA ILE A 132 -0.36 -6.54 8.48
C ILE A 132 -0.84 -7.52 9.55
N ASP A 133 -0.29 -7.44 10.77
CA ASP A 133 -0.65 -8.33 11.88
C ASP A 133 -2.10 -8.09 12.33
N GLU A 134 -2.50 -6.84 12.48
CA GLU A 134 -3.85 -6.49 12.91
C GLU A 134 -4.90 -6.99 11.92
N ILE A 135 -4.75 -6.70 10.64
CA ILE A 135 -5.70 -7.13 9.61
C ILE A 135 -5.76 -8.67 9.53
N SER A 136 -4.62 -9.34 9.63
CA SER A 136 -4.54 -10.81 9.58
C SER A 136 -5.13 -11.51 10.80
N ASN A 137 -5.31 -10.80 11.92
CA ASN A 137 -6.01 -11.33 13.09
C ASN A 137 -7.54 -11.36 12.91
N PHE A 138 -8.07 -10.52 12.01
CA PHE A 138 -9.51 -10.39 11.80
C PHE A 138 -9.99 -10.97 10.46
N TYR A 139 -9.11 -11.03 9.46
CA TYR A 139 -9.47 -11.46 8.10
C TYR A 139 -8.58 -12.60 7.63
N SER A 140 -9.12 -13.46 6.77
CA SER A 140 -8.38 -14.54 6.10
C SER A 140 -7.45 -13.98 5.04
N THR A 141 -6.20 -13.74 5.41
CA THR A 141 -5.19 -13.13 4.56
C THR A 141 -4.19 -14.14 4.04
N ASP A 142 -3.62 -13.86 2.89
CA ASP A 142 -2.49 -14.57 2.32
C ASP A 142 -1.19 -13.83 2.68
N LEU A 143 -0.50 -14.28 3.71
CA LEU A 143 0.72 -13.67 4.19
C LEU A 143 1.91 -13.81 3.22
N ASP A 144 1.81 -14.72 2.25
CA ASP A 144 2.82 -14.85 1.19
C ASP A 144 2.58 -13.85 0.04
N ARG A 145 1.42 -13.15 0.03
CA ARG A 145 1.04 -12.17 -0.99
C ARG A 145 0.66 -10.82 -0.38
N ILE A 146 1.63 -10.17 0.22
CA ILE A 146 1.50 -8.80 0.73
C ILE A 146 2.27 -7.86 -0.18
N TYR A 147 1.59 -6.83 -0.66
CA TYR A 147 2.11 -5.88 -1.63
C TYR A 147 2.03 -4.46 -1.11
N VAL A 148 2.94 -3.61 -1.54
CA VAL A 148 2.92 -2.19 -1.22
C VAL A 148 3.09 -1.35 -2.48
N THR A 149 2.28 -0.31 -2.61
CA THR A 149 2.41 0.72 -3.65
C THR A 149 2.20 2.08 -3.04
N GLY A 150 2.65 3.12 -3.72
CA GLY A 150 2.40 4.48 -3.29
C GLY A 150 2.72 5.52 -4.35
N PHE A 151 2.17 6.70 -4.16
CA PHE A 151 2.40 7.87 -4.99
C PHE A 151 3.36 8.84 -4.30
N SER A 152 4.33 9.41 -5.04
CA SER A 152 5.22 10.46 -4.55
C SER A 152 5.89 10.09 -3.22
N ASN A 153 5.62 10.79 -2.12
CA ASN A 153 6.12 10.46 -0.78
C ASN A 153 5.76 9.03 -0.34
N GLY A 154 4.56 8.53 -0.68
CA GLY A 154 4.20 7.13 -0.48
C GLY A 154 5.00 6.17 -1.37
N GLY A 155 5.35 6.60 -2.58
CA GLY A 155 6.26 5.87 -3.46
C GLY A 155 7.68 5.78 -2.89
N TYR A 156 8.18 6.83 -2.25
CA TYR A 156 9.47 6.80 -1.54
C TYR A 156 9.43 5.84 -0.35
N LEU A 157 8.34 5.87 0.44
CA LEU A 157 8.16 4.96 1.56
C LEU A 157 8.05 3.49 1.10
N SER A 158 7.51 3.23 -0.09
CA SER A 158 7.44 1.86 -0.64
C SER A 158 8.84 1.24 -0.79
N PHE A 159 9.85 2.01 -1.17
CA PHE A 159 11.25 1.56 -1.17
C PHE A 159 11.76 1.22 0.24
N GLU A 160 11.47 2.08 1.21
CA GLU A 160 11.89 1.88 2.61
C GLU A 160 11.26 0.60 3.20
N ILE A 161 9.96 0.39 2.95
CA ILE A 161 9.23 -0.81 3.35
C ILE A 161 9.84 -2.05 2.69
N ALA A 162 10.09 -2.02 1.38
CA ALA A 162 10.70 -3.14 0.67
C ALA A 162 12.11 -3.49 1.20
N CYS A 163 12.89 -2.49 1.64
CA CYS A 163 14.20 -2.73 2.26
C CYS A 163 14.09 -3.33 3.67
N LYS A 164 13.21 -2.79 4.51
CA LYS A 164 13.16 -3.13 5.94
C LYS A 164 12.21 -4.27 6.28
N LEU A 165 11.13 -4.43 5.52
CA LEU A 165 10.13 -5.49 5.68
C LEU A 165 10.16 -6.52 4.54
N SER A 166 11.30 -6.69 3.88
CA SER A 166 11.44 -7.63 2.76
C SER A 166 10.97 -9.06 3.09
N ASN A 167 11.11 -9.49 4.35
CA ASN A 167 10.61 -10.80 4.80
C ASN A 167 9.08 -10.91 4.89
N ARG A 168 8.35 -9.83 4.61
CA ARG A 168 6.88 -9.77 4.63
C ARG A 168 6.27 -9.30 3.31
N ILE A 169 7.04 -8.61 2.46
CA ILE A 169 6.56 -7.97 1.23
C ILE A 169 6.94 -8.80 0.01
N ALA A 170 5.94 -9.28 -0.72
CA ALA A 170 6.11 -10.13 -1.90
C ALA A 170 6.54 -9.33 -3.14
N ALA A 171 6.02 -8.12 -3.32
CA ALA A 171 6.40 -7.19 -4.39
C ALA A 171 6.04 -5.76 -3.99
N PHE A 172 6.68 -4.78 -4.63
CA PHE A 172 6.33 -3.38 -4.41
C PHE A 172 6.31 -2.56 -5.70
N ALA A 173 5.62 -1.41 -5.61
CA ALA A 173 5.50 -0.45 -6.69
C ALA A 173 5.76 0.97 -6.20
N SER A 174 6.27 1.83 -7.09
CA SER A 174 6.44 3.25 -6.82
C SER A 174 6.00 4.08 -8.02
N VAL A 175 5.05 4.98 -7.83
CA VAL A 175 4.60 5.93 -8.84
C VAL A 175 5.06 7.33 -8.50
N ALA A 176 5.76 7.97 -9.42
CA ALA A 176 6.41 9.28 -9.25
C ALA A 176 7.29 9.35 -7.98
N GLY A 177 7.85 8.21 -7.58
CA GLY A 177 8.76 8.06 -6.45
C GLY A 177 10.07 7.40 -6.88
N HIS A 178 11.11 7.59 -6.05
CA HIS A 178 12.42 6.99 -6.21
C HIS A 178 13.08 6.81 -4.85
N MET A 179 14.20 6.12 -4.82
CA MET A 179 14.83 5.72 -3.56
C MET A 179 15.50 6.90 -2.86
N PHE A 180 15.22 7.06 -1.57
CA PHE A 180 15.89 8.03 -0.72
C PHE A 180 17.33 7.56 -0.44
N ILE A 181 18.30 8.48 -0.31
CA ILE A 181 19.72 8.10 -0.18
C ILE A 181 20.00 7.35 1.13
N ASP A 182 19.29 7.70 2.21
CA ASP A 182 19.45 7.00 3.49
C ASP A 182 18.84 5.60 3.42
N THR A 183 17.67 5.46 2.77
CA THR A 183 17.09 4.15 2.43
C THR A 183 18.08 3.30 1.64
N PHE A 184 18.72 3.87 0.60
CA PHE A 184 19.72 3.15 -0.20
C PHE A 184 20.92 2.68 0.63
N ASN A 185 21.44 3.53 1.50
CA ASN A 185 22.61 3.22 2.32
C ASN A 185 22.34 2.08 3.32
N ASP A 186 21.11 2.00 3.84
CA ASP A 186 20.70 1.04 4.87
C ASP A 186 19.92 -0.16 4.31
N CYS A 187 19.67 -0.19 2.98
CA CYS A 187 18.87 -1.21 2.33
C CYS A 187 19.57 -2.58 2.33
N SER A 188 18.94 -3.56 2.95
CA SER A 188 19.46 -4.94 3.00
C SER A 188 18.31 -5.96 2.97
N PRO A 189 17.60 -6.08 1.82
CA PRO A 189 16.50 -7.02 1.71
C PRO A 189 16.94 -8.46 1.94
N SER A 190 16.05 -9.29 2.50
CA SER A 190 16.36 -10.68 2.83
C SER A 190 16.19 -11.66 1.66
N HIS A 191 15.48 -11.24 0.60
CA HIS A 191 15.24 -12.04 -0.61
C HIS A 191 15.08 -11.16 -1.84
N PRO A 192 15.27 -11.70 -3.06
CA PRO A 192 14.96 -10.99 -4.29
C PRO A 192 13.51 -10.52 -4.29
N THR A 193 13.27 -9.24 -4.56
CA THR A 193 11.95 -8.62 -4.45
C THR A 193 11.53 -8.02 -5.80
N PRO A 194 10.42 -8.46 -6.41
CA PRO A 194 9.88 -7.88 -7.63
C PRO A 194 9.51 -6.40 -7.43
N PHE A 195 9.82 -5.59 -8.44
CA PHE A 195 9.61 -4.15 -8.38
C PHE A 195 9.08 -3.58 -9.69
N ILE A 196 8.07 -2.70 -9.60
CA ILE A 196 7.57 -1.90 -10.72
C ILE A 196 7.62 -0.42 -10.39
N SER A 197 8.13 0.41 -11.32
CA SER A 197 8.16 1.86 -11.21
C SER A 197 7.46 2.54 -12.38
N ILE A 198 6.80 3.67 -12.12
CA ILE A 198 6.13 4.50 -13.12
C ILE A 198 6.54 5.95 -12.87
N ASN A 199 7.30 6.55 -13.81
CA ASN A 199 7.87 7.88 -13.61
C ASN A 199 7.85 8.73 -14.89
N GLY A 200 7.51 10.01 -14.73
CA GLY A 200 7.57 11.01 -15.80
C GLY A 200 8.99 11.56 -15.99
N THR A 201 9.40 11.83 -17.25
CA THR A 201 10.72 12.39 -17.56
C THR A 201 10.84 13.88 -17.24
N GLU A 202 9.72 14.59 -17.12
CA GLU A 202 9.64 16.01 -16.77
C GLU A 202 9.20 16.22 -15.32
N ASP A 203 9.29 15.18 -14.50
CA ASP A 203 9.02 15.27 -13.07
C ASP A 203 10.08 16.13 -12.39
N ASN A 204 9.67 17.34 -11.96
CA ASN A 204 10.56 18.30 -11.32
C ASN A 204 10.97 17.92 -9.90
N TYR A 205 10.34 16.91 -9.31
CA TYR A 205 10.73 16.36 -8.01
C TYR A 205 11.85 15.32 -8.13
N GLN A 206 12.15 14.85 -9.35
CA GLN A 206 13.28 13.96 -9.59
C GLN A 206 14.61 14.72 -9.39
N GLY A 207 15.37 14.34 -8.37
CA GLY A 207 16.69 14.88 -8.12
C GLY A 207 16.73 16.25 -7.45
N ILE A 208 15.64 16.70 -6.85
CA ILE A 208 15.66 17.88 -5.99
C ILE A 208 16.48 17.55 -4.73
N GLY A 209 17.75 17.93 -4.78
CA GLY A 209 18.66 17.89 -3.64
C GLY A 209 19.51 16.63 -3.56
N PHE A 210 20.42 16.63 -2.57
CA PHE A 210 21.37 15.56 -2.31
C PHE A 210 20.74 14.32 -1.64
N TYR A 211 19.41 14.27 -1.52
CA TYR A 211 18.72 13.28 -0.69
C TYR A 211 18.15 12.09 -1.46
N TYR A 212 18.02 12.19 -2.78
CA TYR A 212 17.39 11.16 -3.60
C TYR A 212 18.34 10.61 -4.65
N LEU A 213 18.24 9.31 -4.91
CA LEU A 213 18.81 8.72 -6.11
C LEU A 213 18.00 9.18 -7.34
N SER A 214 18.59 9.13 -8.52
CA SER A 214 17.79 9.20 -9.75
C SER A 214 16.87 7.98 -9.87
N VAL A 215 15.81 8.08 -10.68
CA VAL A 215 14.95 6.93 -11.01
C VAL A 215 15.78 5.77 -11.56
N GLU A 216 16.71 6.07 -12.48
CA GLU A 216 17.61 5.07 -13.05
C GLU A 216 18.45 4.36 -11.98
N ASN A 217 19.04 5.11 -11.04
CA ASN A 217 19.85 4.51 -9.97
C ASN A 217 19.00 3.71 -8.98
N SER A 218 17.76 4.16 -8.72
CA SER A 218 16.80 3.41 -7.89
C SER A 218 16.44 2.07 -8.54
N ASN A 219 16.15 2.08 -9.83
CA ASN A 219 15.86 0.86 -10.60
C ASN A 219 17.10 -0.05 -10.65
N ASN A 220 18.29 0.51 -10.93
CA ASN A 220 19.53 -0.26 -11.02
C ASN A 220 19.90 -0.95 -9.70
N TYR A 221 19.54 -0.36 -8.55
CA TYR A 221 19.73 -1.04 -7.26
C TYR A 221 18.97 -2.39 -7.25
N TRP A 222 17.68 -2.38 -7.59
CA TRP A 222 16.86 -3.58 -7.56
C TRP A 222 17.19 -4.57 -8.68
N ILE A 223 17.53 -4.10 -9.89
CA ILE A 223 18.02 -4.93 -10.99
C ILE A 223 19.24 -5.72 -10.54
N ASN A 224 20.22 -5.04 -9.94
CA ASN A 224 21.45 -5.67 -9.47
C ASN A 224 21.21 -6.59 -8.27
N PHE A 225 20.44 -6.14 -7.27
CA PHE A 225 20.11 -6.92 -6.09
C PHE A 225 19.38 -8.22 -6.44
N ASN A 226 18.42 -8.14 -7.34
CA ASN A 226 17.65 -9.28 -7.81
C ASN A 226 18.43 -10.18 -8.79
N ASN A 227 19.59 -9.72 -9.29
CA ASN A 227 20.38 -10.39 -10.32
C ASN A 227 19.59 -10.59 -11.63
N ASN A 228 18.81 -9.57 -12.03
CA ASN A 228 18.11 -9.56 -13.31
C ASN A 228 19.07 -9.42 -14.49
N ASP A 229 18.58 -9.69 -15.71
CA ASP A 229 19.30 -9.44 -16.96
C ASP A 229 19.80 -7.98 -16.99
N GLU A 230 21.02 -7.74 -17.49
CA GLU A 230 21.58 -6.39 -17.60
C GLU A 230 20.84 -5.54 -18.66
N THR A 231 20.27 -6.17 -19.67
CA THR A 231 19.60 -5.51 -20.79
C THR A 231 18.09 -5.73 -20.72
N PRO A 232 17.28 -4.65 -20.67
CA PRO A 232 15.83 -4.78 -20.61
C PRO A 232 15.24 -5.14 -21.98
N ILE A 233 14.08 -5.75 -21.96
CA ILE A 233 13.16 -5.77 -23.08
C ILE A 233 12.45 -4.41 -23.10
N ILE A 234 12.48 -3.71 -24.24
CA ILE A 234 11.85 -2.39 -24.38
C ILE A 234 10.65 -2.50 -25.32
N THR A 235 9.52 -1.97 -24.90
CA THR A 235 8.28 -1.93 -25.69
C THR A 235 7.71 -0.51 -25.64
N ASN A 236 7.38 0.05 -26.80
CA ASN A 236 6.61 1.29 -26.85
C ASN A 236 5.14 0.96 -26.62
N ILE A 237 4.52 1.62 -25.66
CA ILE A 237 3.08 1.53 -25.43
C ILE A 237 2.36 2.40 -26.47
N GLU A 238 1.20 1.95 -26.91
CA GLU A 238 0.38 2.70 -27.86
C GLU A 238 -0.05 4.05 -27.27
N ASP A 239 0.21 5.13 -28.00
CA ASP A 239 -0.26 6.48 -27.65
C ASP A 239 -1.76 6.59 -28.04
N ILE A 240 -2.62 6.28 -27.07
CA ILE A 240 -4.09 6.33 -27.23
C ILE A 240 -4.67 7.70 -26.90
N ASN A 241 -3.91 8.57 -26.24
CA ASN A 241 -4.28 9.95 -25.90
C ASN A 241 -3.23 10.97 -26.40
N SER A 242 -3.06 11.08 -27.68
CA SER A 242 -2.07 12.00 -28.29
C SER A 242 -2.25 13.49 -27.92
N SER A 243 -3.29 13.86 -27.17
CA SER A 243 -3.55 15.23 -26.73
C SER A 243 -2.88 15.60 -25.39
N ASP A 244 -2.39 14.64 -24.62
CA ASP A 244 -1.73 14.90 -23.33
C ASP A 244 -0.25 15.29 -23.46
N GLY A 245 0.34 15.08 -24.64
CA GLY A 245 1.71 15.47 -24.95
C GLY A 245 2.77 14.55 -24.39
N SER A 246 2.39 13.34 -23.98
CA SER A 246 3.28 12.34 -23.42
C SER A 246 3.16 11.00 -24.17
N THR A 247 4.15 10.13 -24.02
CA THR A 247 4.16 8.75 -24.54
C THR A 247 4.81 7.83 -23.51
N VAL A 248 4.66 6.51 -23.65
CA VAL A 248 5.20 5.58 -22.65
C VAL A 248 6.12 4.55 -23.28
N GLU A 249 7.31 4.42 -22.71
CA GLU A 249 8.24 3.32 -22.95
C GLU A 249 8.20 2.35 -21.75
N TYR A 250 7.93 1.08 -22.01
CA TYR A 250 7.97 0.02 -21.00
C TYR A 250 9.30 -0.72 -21.08
N TYR A 251 10.01 -0.77 -19.97
CA TYR A 251 11.26 -1.50 -19.79
C TYR A 251 11.01 -2.67 -18.85
N SER A 252 11.50 -3.86 -19.20
CA SER A 252 11.36 -5.05 -18.35
C SER A 252 12.68 -5.81 -18.27
N TRP A 253 13.21 -5.93 -17.06
CA TRP A 253 14.39 -6.73 -16.73
C TRP A 253 13.93 -8.05 -16.14
N LYS A 254 14.22 -9.14 -16.87
CA LYS A 254 13.78 -10.50 -16.57
C LYS A 254 14.84 -11.33 -15.87
N ASN A 255 14.50 -12.58 -15.59
CA ASN A 255 15.41 -13.64 -15.15
C ASN A 255 16.16 -13.35 -13.83
N GLY A 256 15.60 -12.54 -12.97
CA GLY A 256 16.13 -12.38 -11.61
C GLY A 256 16.08 -13.68 -10.81
N ASN A 257 16.80 -13.73 -9.69
CA ASN A 257 16.75 -14.87 -8.77
C ASN A 257 15.31 -15.15 -8.38
N ASN A 258 14.90 -16.40 -8.27
CA ASN A 258 13.52 -16.86 -8.02
C ASN A 258 12.52 -16.40 -9.12
N GLY A 259 12.99 -16.02 -10.31
CA GLY A 259 12.16 -15.55 -11.43
C GLY A 259 11.58 -14.15 -11.24
N VAL A 260 12.08 -13.38 -10.27
CA VAL A 260 11.59 -12.01 -10.06
C VAL A 260 11.99 -11.09 -11.22
N GLU A 261 11.22 -10.03 -11.38
CA GLU A 261 11.37 -9.07 -12.46
C GLU A 261 11.43 -7.64 -11.91
N VAL A 262 12.06 -6.75 -12.67
CA VAL A 262 11.99 -5.30 -12.48
C VAL A 262 11.37 -4.70 -13.71
N ASP A 263 10.28 -3.97 -13.54
CA ASP A 263 9.56 -3.29 -14.60
C ASP A 263 9.59 -1.77 -14.40
N HIS A 264 9.71 -1.01 -15.50
CA HIS A 264 9.68 0.44 -15.47
C HIS A 264 8.86 1.00 -16.62
N TYR A 265 7.83 1.77 -16.30
CA TYR A 265 7.07 2.57 -17.25
C TYR A 265 7.59 4.00 -17.22
N LYS A 266 8.33 4.37 -18.27
CA LYS A 266 8.90 5.69 -18.45
C LYS A 266 7.96 6.55 -19.27
N VAL A 267 7.32 7.52 -18.62
CA VAL A 267 6.39 8.44 -19.26
C VAL A 267 7.18 9.62 -19.83
N ILE A 268 7.43 9.60 -21.14
CA ILE A 268 8.17 10.63 -21.86
C ILE A 268 7.29 11.90 -21.93
N GLY A 269 7.80 13.05 -21.47
CA GLY A 269 7.04 14.29 -21.35
C GLY A 269 6.11 14.37 -20.13
N GLY A 270 5.97 13.25 -19.38
CA GLY A 270 5.16 13.21 -18.17
C GLY A 270 5.79 13.93 -16.99
N GLY A 271 4.98 14.61 -16.17
CA GLY A 271 5.38 15.29 -14.95
C GLY A 271 5.21 14.43 -13.69
N HIS A 272 5.02 15.10 -12.54
CA HIS A 272 4.79 14.46 -11.23
C HIS A 272 3.32 14.07 -11.06
N TYR A 273 2.88 13.05 -11.79
CA TYR A 273 1.49 12.61 -11.84
C TYR A 273 1.35 11.11 -11.68
N TYR A 274 0.10 10.67 -11.46
CA TYR A 274 -0.30 9.28 -11.39
C TYR A 274 -1.02 8.91 -12.71
N PRO A 275 -0.37 8.26 -13.69
CA PRO A 275 -0.97 7.96 -14.98
C PRO A 275 -2.25 7.12 -14.87
N LYS A 276 -3.32 7.56 -15.56
CA LYS A 276 -4.62 6.89 -15.53
C LYS A 276 -5.42 7.14 -16.80
N ILE A 277 -5.95 6.07 -17.41
CA ILE A 277 -6.84 6.17 -18.58
C ILE A 277 -8.13 6.90 -18.18
N ASN A 278 -8.61 7.78 -19.06
CA ASN A 278 -9.84 8.57 -18.90
C ASN A 278 -9.83 9.60 -17.75
N TYR A 279 -8.67 10.03 -17.32
CA TYR A 279 -8.59 11.15 -16.38
C TYR A 279 -8.75 12.48 -17.15
N GLU A 280 -9.58 13.41 -16.62
CA GLU A 280 -9.90 14.69 -17.32
C GLU A 280 -8.77 15.73 -17.30
N ASN A 281 -7.64 15.41 -16.68
CA ASN A 281 -6.51 16.33 -16.58
C ASN A 281 -5.55 16.14 -17.75
N SER A 282 -5.48 17.15 -18.63
CA SER A 282 -4.65 17.15 -19.83
C SER A 282 -3.12 17.14 -19.61
N LYS A 283 -2.66 17.01 -18.36
CA LYS A 283 -1.24 16.96 -18.00
C LYS A 283 -0.80 15.57 -17.53
N GLU A 284 -1.72 14.66 -17.36
CA GLU A 284 -1.46 13.28 -16.94
C GLU A 284 -1.46 12.37 -18.14
N ASN A 285 -0.56 11.40 -18.17
CA ASN A 285 -0.54 10.41 -19.22
C ASN A 285 -1.82 9.56 -19.19
N GLY A 286 -2.51 9.50 -20.30
CA GLY A 286 -3.75 8.76 -20.50
C GLY A 286 -3.58 7.44 -21.27
N ASP A 287 -2.34 6.99 -21.53
CA ASP A 287 -2.06 5.78 -22.29
C ASP A 287 -2.03 4.52 -21.43
N ILE A 288 -1.79 4.68 -20.14
CA ILE A 288 -1.69 3.57 -19.18
C ILE A 288 -2.59 3.80 -17.96
N ASP A 289 -3.03 2.71 -17.34
CA ASP A 289 -3.69 2.69 -16.05
C ASP A 289 -2.74 2.10 -15.00
N SER A 290 -2.22 2.95 -14.12
CA SER A 290 -1.23 2.54 -13.12
C SER A 290 -1.78 1.50 -12.15
N ASP A 291 -3.06 1.60 -11.74
CA ASP A 291 -3.69 0.65 -10.83
C ASP A 291 -3.71 -0.76 -11.43
N GLN A 292 -4.14 -0.85 -12.71
CA GLN A 292 -4.20 -2.11 -13.44
C GLN A 292 -2.79 -2.72 -13.64
N LEU A 293 -1.82 -1.92 -14.10
CA LEU A 293 -0.45 -2.38 -14.33
C LEU A 293 0.23 -2.88 -13.05
N ILE A 294 0.03 -2.17 -11.93
CA ILE A 294 0.57 -2.55 -10.63
C ILE A 294 -0.01 -3.88 -10.18
N TRP A 295 -1.33 -4.07 -10.30
CA TRP A 295 -1.93 -5.35 -9.92
C TRP A 295 -1.53 -6.50 -10.84
N GLU A 296 -1.51 -6.30 -12.15
CA GLU A 296 -1.03 -7.29 -13.12
C GLU A 296 0.42 -7.71 -12.82
N PHE A 297 1.25 -6.77 -12.38
CA PHE A 297 2.60 -7.07 -11.92
C PHE A 297 2.57 -7.86 -10.61
N PHE A 298 1.90 -7.38 -9.58
CA PHE A 298 1.87 -7.99 -8.25
C PHE A 298 1.34 -9.41 -8.26
N SER A 299 0.23 -9.66 -8.96
CA SER A 299 -0.46 -10.95 -8.99
C SER A 299 0.40 -12.12 -9.48
N ARG A 300 1.51 -11.82 -10.16
CA ARG A 300 2.47 -12.82 -10.66
C ARG A 300 3.41 -13.36 -9.60
N PHE A 301 3.52 -12.69 -8.44
CA PHE A 301 4.55 -12.98 -7.45
C PHE A 301 3.96 -13.31 -6.08
N ASP A 302 4.70 -14.10 -5.32
CA ASP A 302 4.56 -14.23 -3.88
C ASP A 302 5.92 -14.01 -3.20
N ILE A 303 5.99 -14.21 -1.89
CA ILE A 303 7.22 -14.00 -1.09
C ILE A 303 8.39 -14.88 -1.56
N ASN A 304 8.12 -15.96 -2.31
CA ASN A 304 9.12 -16.88 -2.83
C ASN A 304 9.58 -16.55 -4.26
N GLY A 305 8.95 -15.58 -4.92
CA GLY A 305 9.25 -15.14 -6.28
C GLY A 305 8.09 -15.35 -7.26
N LEU A 306 8.40 -15.70 -8.51
CA LEU A 306 7.41 -15.91 -9.57
C LEU A 306 6.55 -17.16 -9.28
N ARG A 307 5.22 -16.97 -9.34
CA ARG A 307 4.21 -18.03 -9.09
C ARG A 307 3.94 -18.87 -10.33
#